data_81263a7c8c8a160bf83405c59d8cab6d
#
_entry.id   81263a7c8c8a160bf83405c59d8cab6d
#
_cell.length_a   1.000
_cell.length_b   1.000
_cell.length_c   1.000
_cell.angle_alpha   90.00
_cell.angle_beta   90.00
_cell.angle_gamma   90.00
#
_symmetry.space_group_name_H-M   'P 1'
#
loop_
_entity.id
_entity.type
_entity.pdbx_description
1 polymer ?
#
loop_
_entity_poly.entity_id
_entity_poly.type
_entity_poly.pdbx_seq_one_letter_code
_entity_poly.pdbx_strand_id
1 'polypeptide(L)'
;MKIDKPEHEAHAQHTALNTDSLFNIDPRTRLLTADSSKQITALLLQFKARNVQTLNFQRNLNENTDMQAATPALEINRLFEMMGVGESALKALAGLIVVVSGLSIFIALFNSLRERRYELALLRVMGSGRERLFLLIILEGLILSFIGFIIGIVLSHGAMQLLGKYMTDAYRYTFSGKIWLVEEWSLLIGALIIGFIAAIIPAFSAYKTDISRTLGQ
;
A
#
# COMPACT_ATOMS: atom_id res chain seq x y z
N MET A 1 -8.43 80.38 -22.55
CA MET A 1 -8.86 79.29 -21.64
C MET A 1 -8.27 78.03 -22.16
N LYS A 2 -7.14 77.60 -21.57
CA LYS A 2 -6.27 76.52 -22.00
C LYS A 2 -6.76 75.29 -21.21
N ILE A 3 -7.32 74.33 -21.85
CA ILE A 3 -7.77 73.09 -21.22
C ILE A 3 -6.60 72.08 -21.34
N ASP A 4 -6.03 71.79 -20.19
CA ASP A 4 -5.02 70.77 -19.99
C ASP A 4 -5.60 69.40 -20.30
N LYS A 5 -4.86 68.62 -21.08
CA LYS A 5 -5.18 67.23 -21.45
C LYS A 5 -4.50 66.33 -20.42
N PRO A 6 -5.23 65.50 -19.69
CA PRO A 6 -4.61 64.70 -18.63
C PRO A 6 -3.81 63.50 -19.15
N GLU A 7 -2.77 63.25 -18.42
CA GLU A 7 -1.71 62.25 -18.46
C GLU A 7 -2.23 60.78 -18.46
N HIS A 8 -2.92 60.35 -19.48
CA HIS A 8 -3.34 58.93 -19.59
C HIS A 8 -2.47 58.06 -20.55
N GLU A 9 -1.46 58.67 -21.19
CA GLU A 9 -0.60 57.92 -22.12
C GLU A 9 0.71 57.39 -21.49
N ALA A 10 1.04 57.76 -20.24
CA ALA A 10 2.29 57.35 -19.60
C ALA A 10 2.24 55.95 -18.94
N HIS A 11 1.05 55.33 -18.75
CA HIS A 11 0.95 54.03 -18.10
C HIS A 11 0.85 52.82 -19.03
N ALA A 12 0.74 53.04 -20.34
CA ALA A 12 0.66 51.95 -21.33
C ALA A 12 2.05 51.45 -21.79
N GLN A 13 3.13 52.12 -21.46
CA GLN A 13 4.47 51.74 -21.95
C GLN A 13 5.29 50.87 -20.96
N HIS A 14 4.81 50.60 -19.74
CA HIS A 14 5.59 49.82 -18.76
C HIS A 14 5.20 48.36 -18.66
N THR A 15 4.33 47.83 -19.49
CA THR A 15 3.91 46.42 -19.42
C THR A 15 4.29 45.62 -20.68
N ALA A 16 5.19 46.13 -21.51
CA ALA A 16 5.96 45.28 -22.38
C ALA A 16 7.02 44.56 -21.49
N LEU A 17 6.58 43.57 -20.73
CA LEU A 17 7.48 42.61 -20.12
C LEU A 17 8.38 42.08 -21.24
N ASN A 18 9.68 42.45 -21.13
CA ASN A 18 10.72 41.95 -21.99
C ASN A 18 10.75 40.41 -21.85
N THR A 19 9.94 39.72 -22.64
CA THR A 19 9.82 38.27 -22.68
C THR A 19 11.14 37.61 -23.04
N ASP A 20 12.07 38.36 -23.63
CA ASP A 20 13.39 37.87 -24.01
C ASP A 20 14.33 37.60 -22.83
N SER A 21 14.06 38.19 -21.65
CA SER A 21 14.87 37.97 -20.44
C SER A 21 14.41 36.77 -19.59
N LEU A 22 13.19 36.27 -19.81
CA LEU A 22 12.64 35.13 -19.07
C LEU A 22 13.00 33.78 -19.70
N PHE A 23 13.32 33.77 -20.98
CA PHE A 23 13.71 32.56 -21.70
C PHE A 23 15.16 32.72 -22.18
N ASN A 24 16.10 32.12 -21.47
CA ASN A 24 17.43 31.87 -22.00
C ASN A 24 17.28 30.74 -23.06
N ILE A 25 16.74 31.10 -24.22
CA ILE A 25 16.55 30.18 -25.33
C ILE A 25 17.92 29.91 -25.93
N ASP A 26 18.40 28.69 -25.78
CA ASP A 26 19.62 28.20 -26.44
C ASP A 26 19.52 28.53 -27.94
N PRO A 27 20.56 29.12 -28.56
CA PRO A 27 20.61 29.45 -29.99
C PRO A 27 20.21 28.28 -30.92
N ARG A 28 20.38 27.03 -30.44
CA ARG A 28 19.95 25.83 -31.19
C ARG A 28 18.44 25.73 -31.30
N THR A 29 17.66 26.31 -30.41
CA THR A 29 16.20 26.28 -30.43
C THR A 29 15.67 27.25 -31.50
N ARG A 30 16.42 28.31 -31.86
CA ARG A 30 16.09 29.24 -32.94
C ARG A 30 16.05 28.55 -34.32
N LEU A 31 16.86 27.53 -34.52
CA LEU A 31 16.89 26.76 -35.77
C LEU A 31 15.64 25.86 -35.95
N LEU A 32 14.97 25.51 -34.86
CA LEU A 32 13.77 24.68 -34.87
C LEU A 32 12.51 25.48 -35.29
N THR A 33 12.51 26.81 -35.08
CA THR A 33 11.39 27.67 -35.47
C THR A 33 11.40 28.03 -36.94
N ALA A 34 12.53 27.80 -37.63
CA ALA A 34 12.66 28.09 -39.08
C ALA A 34 12.12 26.97 -39.98
N ASP A 35 11.85 25.79 -39.43
CA ASP A 35 11.37 24.61 -40.19
C ASP A 35 9.86 24.40 -39.97
N SER A 36 9.04 24.93 -40.85
CA SER A 36 7.58 24.86 -40.81
C SER A 36 7.02 23.43 -40.96
N SER A 37 7.89 22.45 -41.25
CA SER A 37 7.49 21.04 -41.42
C SER A 37 7.50 20.25 -40.11
N LYS A 38 8.10 20.78 -39.02
CA LYS A 38 8.23 20.09 -37.74
C LYS A 38 7.18 20.57 -36.74
N GLN A 39 6.37 19.65 -36.30
CA GLN A 39 5.40 19.89 -35.21
C GLN A 39 6.01 19.54 -33.86
N ILE A 40 5.93 20.46 -32.93
CA ILE A 40 6.36 20.22 -31.52
C ILE A 40 5.19 19.61 -30.79
N THR A 41 5.34 18.35 -30.34
CA THR A 41 4.30 17.62 -29.63
C THR A 41 4.28 17.93 -28.14
N ALA A 42 5.44 18.23 -27.55
CA ALA A 42 5.57 18.55 -26.13
C ALA A 42 6.79 19.45 -25.86
N LEU A 43 6.66 20.35 -24.91
CA LEU A 43 7.70 21.23 -24.44
C LEU A 43 7.91 21.03 -22.94
N LEU A 44 9.15 20.74 -22.52
CA LEU A 44 9.52 20.66 -21.11
C LEU A 44 10.13 21.99 -20.66
N LEU A 45 9.46 22.64 -19.69
CA LEU A 45 9.92 23.89 -19.10
C LEU A 45 10.49 23.64 -17.71
N GLN A 46 11.74 24.06 -17.50
CA GLN A 46 12.38 24.03 -16.20
C GLN A 46 12.63 25.45 -15.69
N PHE A 47 12.02 25.79 -14.58
CA PHE A 47 12.18 27.11 -13.96
C PHE A 47 13.36 27.12 -12.99
N LYS A 48 14.20 28.15 -13.07
CA LYS A 48 15.37 28.34 -12.21
C LYS A 48 15.00 28.78 -10.78
N ALA A 49 13.85 29.43 -10.61
CA ALA A 49 13.40 29.93 -9.30
C ALA A 49 11.89 29.68 -9.11
N ARG A 50 11.50 29.40 -7.87
CA ARG A 50 10.10 29.30 -7.47
C ARG A 50 9.56 30.69 -7.13
N ASN A 51 8.96 31.36 -8.10
CA ASN A 51 8.23 32.61 -7.92
C ASN A 51 6.72 32.36 -8.00
N VAL A 52 5.93 33.31 -7.50
CA VAL A 52 4.45 33.25 -7.60
C VAL A 52 4.01 33.12 -9.07
N GLN A 53 4.75 33.72 -10.00
CA GLN A 53 4.49 33.60 -11.42
C GLN A 53 4.69 32.18 -11.96
N THR A 54 5.70 31.43 -11.46
CA THR A 54 5.92 30.03 -11.87
C THR A 54 4.89 29.09 -11.31
N LEU A 55 4.34 29.38 -10.14
CA LEU A 55 3.26 28.61 -9.52
C LEU A 55 1.93 28.77 -10.30
N ASN A 56 1.66 29.99 -10.78
CA ASN A 56 0.44 30.28 -11.53
C ASN A 56 0.58 30.05 -13.04
N PHE A 57 1.78 29.72 -13.52
CA PHE A 57 2.08 29.57 -14.94
C PHE A 57 1.20 28.50 -15.61
N GLN A 58 1.08 27.33 -15.00
CA GLN A 58 0.24 26.25 -15.51
C GLN A 58 -1.22 26.69 -15.65
N ARG A 59 -1.75 27.33 -14.62
CA ARG A 59 -3.13 27.83 -14.63
C ARG A 59 -3.35 28.91 -15.68
N ASN A 60 -2.41 29.84 -15.76
CA ASN A 60 -2.50 30.95 -16.71
C ASN A 60 -2.41 30.46 -18.16
N LEU A 61 -1.57 29.45 -18.42
CA LEU A 61 -1.44 28.84 -19.74
C LEU A 61 -2.73 28.09 -20.15
N ASN A 62 -3.28 27.31 -19.23
CA ASN A 62 -4.49 26.52 -19.49
C ASN A 62 -5.75 27.37 -19.62
N GLU A 63 -5.82 28.55 -18.96
CA GLU A 63 -6.97 29.45 -19.03
C GLU A 63 -6.92 30.41 -20.22
N ASN A 64 -5.72 30.78 -20.69
CA ASN A 64 -5.54 31.84 -21.68
C ASN A 64 -5.01 31.38 -23.05
N THR A 65 -4.70 30.08 -23.20
CA THR A 65 -4.17 29.53 -24.45
C THR A 65 -4.79 28.17 -24.78
N ASP A 66 -4.72 27.75 -26.04
CA ASP A 66 -5.13 26.42 -26.49
C ASP A 66 -4.11 25.31 -26.11
N MET A 67 -3.06 25.67 -25.38
CA MET A 67 -2.03 24.74 -24.93
C MET A 67 -2.38 24.16 -23.55
N GLN A 68 -2.09 22.89 -23.35
CA GLN A 68 -2.27 22.22 -22.06
C GLN A 68 -0.93 22.11 -21.33
N ALA A 69 -0.80 22.76 -20.19
CA ALA A 69 0.34 22.62 -19.31
C ALA A 69 0.00 21.72 -18.12
N ALA A 70 0.88 20.79 -17.81
CA ALA A 70 0.80 19.93 -16.63
C ALA A 70 2.05 20.07 -15.77
N THR A 71 1.88 20.13 -14.46
CA THR A 71 2.99 20.12 -13.51
C THR A 71 3.17 18.69 -13.01
N PRO A 72 4.23 17.95 -13.40
CA PRO A 72 4.39 16.55 -13.06
C PRO A 72 4.29 16.26 -11.56
N ALA A 73 4.82 17.17 -10.72
CA ALA A 73 4.78 17.02 -9.27
C ALA A 73 3.35 17.02 -8.70
N LEU A 74 2.45 17.81 -9.24
CA LEU A 74 1.05 17.86 -8.80
C LEU A 74 0.28 16.63 -9.27
N GLU A 75 0.50 16.21 -10.52
CA GLU A 75 -0.14 15.02 -11.08
C GLU A 75 0.32 13.75 -10.37
N ILE A 76 1.61 13.64 -10.07
CA ILE A 76 2.15 12.51 -9.30
C ILE A 76 1.53 12.46 -7.90
N ASN A 77 1.45 13.60 -7.19
CA ASN A 77 0.82 13.65 -5.88
C ASN A 77 -0.65 13.24 -5.92
N ARG A 78 -1.38 13.67 -6.94
CA ARG A 78 -2.78 13.28 -7.14
C ARG A 78 -2.92 11.78 -7.41
N LEU A 79 -2.02 11.20 -8.18
CA LEU A 79 -1.97 9.75 -8.39
C LEU A 79 -1.70 9.00 -7.07
N PHE A 80 -0.74 9.47 -6.26
CA PHE A 80 -0.46 8.87 -4.95
C PHE A 80 -1.64 8.99 -4.00
N GLU A 81 -2.36 10.11 -4.02
CA GLU A 81 -3.57 10.28 -3.20
C GLU A 81 -4.68 9.29 -3.61
N MET A 82 -4.92 9.13 -4.91
CA MET A 82 -5.86 8.13 -5.43
C MET A 82 -5.43 6.70 -5.09
N MET A 83 -4.14 6.39 -5.19
CA MET A 83 -3.59 5.08 -4.80
C MET A 83 -3.71 4.83 -3.30
N GLY A 84 -3.56 5.87 -2.46
CA GLY A 84 -3.71 5.78 -1.01
C GLY A 84 -5.10 5.32 -0.56
N VAL A 85 -6.14 5.73 -1.26
CA VAL A 85 -7.51 5.23 -1.02
C VAL A 85 -7.61 3.73 -1.30
N GLY A 86 -7.02 3.26 -2.42
CA GLY A 86 -6.95 1.84 -2.75
C GLY A 86 -6.16 1.04 -1.72
N GLU A 87 -5.02 1.56 -1.28
CA GLU A 87 -4.18 0.94 -0.25
C GLU A 87 -4.93 0.79 1.08
N SER A 88 -5.65 1.82 1.53
CA SER A 88 -6.42 1.76 2.77
C SER A 88 -7.57 0.76 2.70
N ALA A 89 -8.25 0.65 1.57
CA ALA A 89 -9.29 -0.36 1.34
C ALA A 89 -8.72 -1.79 1.37
N LEU A 90 -7.56 -2.01 0.74
CA LEU A 90 -6.86 -3.31 0.78
C LEU A 90 -6.39 -3.66 2.20
N LYS A 91 -5.90 -2.71 2.98
CA LYS A 91 -5.52 -2.91 4.39
C LYS A 91 -6.74 -3.29 5.25
N ALA A 92 -7.88 -2.64 5.05
CA ALA A 92 -9.12 -2.98 5.74
C ALA A 92 -9.59 -4.40 5.40
N LEU A 93 -9.54 -4.78 4.12
CA LEU A 93 -9.86 -6.13 3.66
C LEU A 93 -8.91 -7.16 4.26
N ALA A 94 -7.60 -6.88 4.26
CA ALA A 94 -6.60 -7.75 4.87
C ALA A 94 -6.87 -7.94 6.38
N GLY A 95 -7.21 -6.86 7.10
CA GLY A 95 -7.61 -6.94 8.51
C GLY A 95 -8.82 -7.84 8.74
N LEU A 96 -9.82 -7.75 7.88
CA LEU A 96 -10.99 -8.62 7.95
C LEU A 96 -10.63 -10.09 7.72
N ILE A 97 -9.78 -10.39 6.74
CA ILE A 97 -9.28 -11.75 6.46
C ILE A 97 -8.51 -12.29 7.67
N VAL A 98 -7.70 -11.47 8.33
CA VAL A 98 -6.97 -11.84 9.54
C VAL A 98 -7.93 -12.26 10.67
N VAL A 99 -9.00 -11.49 10.90
CA VAL A 99 -10.01 -11.82 11.90
C VAL A 99 -10.71 -13.14 11.58
N VAL A 100 -11.13 -13.33 10.33
CA VAL A 100 -11.77 -14.58 9.88
C VAL A 100 -10.81 -15.77 10.02
N SER A 101 -9.53 -15.59 9.71
CA SER A 101 -8.50 -16.64 9.87
C SER A 101 -8.32 -17.03 11.34
N GLY A 102 -8.24 -16.04 12.25
CA GLY A 102 -8.18 -16.31 13.68
C GLY A 102 -9.40 -17.09 14.21
N LEU A 103 -10.59 -16.72 13.72
CA LEU A 103 -11.82 -17.41 14.05
C LEU A 103 -11.82 -18.86 13.53
N SER A 104 -11.28 -19.09 12.33
CA SER A 104 -11.15 -20.42 11.73
C SER A 104 -10.21 -21.31 12.53
N ILE A 105 -9.06 -20.79 12.97
CA ILE A 105 -8.13 -21.51 13.87
C ILE A 105 -8.84 -21.86 15.18
N PHE A 106 -9.56 -20.91 15.78
CA PHE A 106 -10.33 -21.13 16.99
C PHE A 106 -11.34 -22.28 16.84
N ILE A 107 -12.13 -22.25 15.77
CA ILE A 107 -13.15 -23.29 15.50
C ILE A 107 -12.49 -24.66 15.28
N ALA A 108 -11.40 -24.70 14.53
CA ALA A 108 -10.65 -25.93 14.27
C ALA A 108 -10.11 -26.56 15.58
N LEU A 109 -9.48 -25.76 16.43
CA LEU A 109 -8.97 -26.21 17.72
C LEU A 109 -10.09 -26.64 18.67
N PHE A 110 -11.20 -25.91 18.66
CA PHE A 110 -12.36 -26.24 19.50
C PHE A 110 -13.01 -27.57 19.09
N ASN A 111 -13.13 -27.82 17.79
CA ASN A 111 -13.63 -29.07 17.26
C ASN A 111 -12.68 -30.24 17.53
N SER A 112 -11.36 -30.05 17.27
CA SER A 112 -10.32 -31.03 17.59
C SER A 112 -10.37 -31.43 19.07
N LEU A 113 -10.52 -30.43 19.94
CA LEU A 113 -10.64 -30.67 21.40
C LEU A 113 -11.90 -31.50 21.73
N ARG A 114 -13.01 -31.24 21.06
CA ARG A 114 -14.26 -32.02 21.29
C ARG A 114 -14.13 -33.46 20.86
N GLU A 115 -13.50 -33.71 19.73
CA GLU A 115 -13.29 -35.06 19.20
C GLU A 115 -12.35 -35.88 20.08
N ARG A 116 -11.28 -35.24 20.63
CA ARG A 116 -10.26 -35.91 21.45
C ARG A 116 -10.51 -35.88 22.97
N ARG A 117 -11.72 -35.52 23.41
CA ARG A 117 -12.01 -35.40 24.86
C ARG A 117 -11.70 -36.66 25.64
N TYR A 118 -12.02 -37.85 25.09
CA TYR A 118 -11.72 -39.12 25.72
C TYR A 118 -10.23 -39.38 25.88
N GLU A 119 -9.44 -39.11 24.84
CA GLU A 119 -7.98 -39.25 24.88
C GLU A 119 -7.35 -38.33 25.91
N LEU A 120 -7.82 -37.07 25.96
CA LEU A 120 -7.35 -36.07 26.94
C LEU A 120 -7.71 -36.47 28.38
N ALA A 121 -8.90 -37.08 28.59
CA ALA A 121 -9.28 -37.63 29.92
C ALA A 121 -8.39 -38.81 30.29
N LEU A 122 -8.06 -39.70 29.36
CA LEU A 122 -7.18 -40.85 29.55
C LEU A 122 -5.74 -40.38 29.97
N LEU A 123 -5.22 -39.38 29.25
CA LEU A 123 -3.91 -38.76 29.57
C LEU A 123 -3.91 -38.20 31.00
N ARG A 124 -5.02 -37.64 31.48
CA ARG A 124 -5.15 -37.14 32.84
C ARG A 124 -5.18 -38.26 33.88
N VAL A 125 -5.86 -39.37 33.60
CA VAL A 125 -5.86 -40.55 34.46
C VAL A 125 -4.45 -41.13 34.61
N MET A 126 -3.66 -41.09 33.50
CA MET A 126 -2.24 -41.50 33.48
C MET A 126 -1.30 -40.52 34.21
N GLY A 127 -1.83 -39.45 34.84
CA GLY A 127 -1.04 -38.52 35.64
C GLY A 127 -0.60 -37.25 34.90
N SER A 128 -1.11 -36.97 33.71
CA SER A 128 -0.80 -35.72 33.00
C SER A 128 -1.44 -34.53 33.70
N GLY A 129 -0.63 -33.52 34.07
CA GLY A 129 -1.10 -32.31 34.73
C GLY A 129 -1.96 -31.44 33.81
N ARG A 130 -2.85 -30.63 34.39
CA ARG A 130 -3.71 -29.68 33.65
C ARG A 130 -2.93 -28.69 32.80
N GLU A 131 -1.76 -28.29 33.27
CA GLU A 131 -0.87 -27.36 32.58
C GLU A 131 -0.30 -27.93 31.29
N ARG A 132 0.01 -29.25 31.28
CA ARG A 132 0.51 -29.93 30.07
C ARG A 132 -0.52 -29.95 28.94
N LEU A 133 -1.80 -30.20 29.28
CA LEU A 133 -2.90 -30.17 28.33
C LEU A 133 -3.13 -28.76 27.78
N PHE A 134 -3.08 -27.75 28.64
CA PHE A 134 -3.17 -26.36 28.24
C PHE A 134 -2.06 -26.00 27.25
N LEU A 135 -0.81 -26.32 27.61
CA LEU A 135 0.36 -26.03 26.78
C LEU A 135 0.30 -26.75 25.44
N LEU A 136 -0.20 -28.00 25.40
CA LEU A 136 -0.34 -28.79 24.18
C LEU A 136 -1.26 -28.10 23.18
N ILE A 137 -2.40 -27.55 23.61
CA ILE A 137 -3.35 -26.88 22.75
C ILE A 137 -2.80 -25.52 22.26
N ILE A 138 -2.13 -24.78 23.14
CA ILE A 138 -1.44 -23.56 22.73
C ILE A 138 -0.39 -23.86 21.67
N LEU A 139 0.41 -24.92 21.86
CA LEU A 139 1.42 -25.34 20.91
C LEU A 139 0.80 -25.76 19.57
N GLU A 140 -0.32 -26.49 19.60
CA GLU A 140 -1.06 -26.88 18.39
C GLU A 140 -1.54 -25.64 17.60
N GLY A 141 -2.06 -24.62 18.29
CA GLY A 141 -2.47 -23.36 17.67
C GLY A 141 -1.29 -22.58 17.08
N LEU A 142 -0.15 -22.54 17.78
CA LEU A 142 1.08 -21.90 17.28
C LEU A 142 1.64 -22.63 16.05
N ILE A 143 1.66 -23.96 16.08
CA ILE A 143 2.14 -24.76 14.92
C ILE A 143 1.24 -24.55 13.71
N LEU A 144 -0.07 -24.57 13.88
CA LEU A 144 -1.03 -24.31 12.81
C LEU A 144 -0.82 -22.92 12.19
N SER A 145 -0.67 -21.92 13.03
CA SER A 145 -0.40 -20.55 12.60
C SER A 145 0.96 -20.41 11.88
N PHE A 146 2.00 -21.06 12.38
CA PHE A 146 3.33 -21.07 11.77
C PHE A 146 3.33 -21.74 10.40
N ILE A 147 2.68 -22.92 10.27
CA ILE A 147 2.54 -23.61 8.99
C ILE A 147 1.74 -22.74 8.00
N GLY A 148 0.65 -22.14 8.46
CA GLY A 148 -0.16 -21.21 7.65
C GLY A 148 0.66 -20.04 7.15
N PHE A 149 1.52 -19.46 8.00
CA PHE A 149 2.44 -18.39 7.63
C PHE A 149 3.43 -18.83 6.53
N ILE A 150 4.06 -20.00 6.68
CA ILE A 150 5.00 -20.54 5.68
C ILE A 150 4.31 -20.73 4.32
N ILE A 151 3.14 -21.35 4.32
CA ILE A 151 2.36 -21.55 3.10
C ILE A 151 1.97 -20.20 2.48
N GLY A 152 1.55 -19.24 3.31
CA GLY A 152 1.22 -17.89 2.88
C GLY A 152 2.37 -17.16 2.20
N ILE A 153 3.57 -17.22 2.78
CA ILE A 153 4.79 -16.63 2.17
C ILE A 153 5.11 -17.29 0.83
N VAL A 154 5.13 -18.63 0.78
CA VAL A 154 5.43 -19.35 -0.46
C VAL A 154 4.46 -18.99 -1.57
N LEU A 155 3.15 -18.94 -1.25
CA LEU A 155 2.11 -18.55 -2.20
C LEU A 155 2.25 -17.08 -2.63
N SER A 156 2.52 -16.17 -1.70
CA SER A 156 2.69 -14.74 -1.98
C SER A 156 3.87 -14.47 -2.91
N HIS A 157 5.04 -15.02 -2.59
CA HIS A 157 6.23 -14.88 -3.42
C HIS A 157 6.06 -15.56 -4.79
N GLY A 158 5.43 -16.73 -4.83
CA GLY A 158 5.11 -17.44 -6.06
C GLY A 158 4.15 -16.65 -6.96
N ALA A 159 3.07 -16.12 -6.38
CA ALA A 159 2.11 -15.28 -7.11
C ALA A 159 2.75 -13.99 -7.63
N MET A 160 3.59 -13.33 -6.81
CA MET A 160 4.30 -12.12 -7.22
C MET A 160 5.28 -12.39 -8.36
N GLN A 161 5.95 -13.54 -8.35
CA GLN A 161 6.87 -13.92 -9.42
C GLN A 161 6.14 -14.26 -10.72
N LEU A 162 4.96 -14.90 -10.62
CA LEU A 162 4.11 -15.16 -11.78
C LEU A 162 3.61 -13.87 -12.40
N LEU A 163 3.04 -12.97 -11.59
CA LEU A 163 2.59 -11.65 -12.00
C LEU A 163 3.72 -10.82 -12.62
N GLY A 164 4.92 -10.86 -12.00
CA GLY A 164 6.11 -10.20 -12.52
C GLY A 164 6.48 -10.65 -13.93
N LYS A 165 6.41 -11.95 -14.22
CA LYS A 165 6.62 -12.47 -15.59
C LYS A 165 5.61 -11.90 -16.59
N TYR A 166 4.32 -11.98 -16.28
CA TYR A 166 3.29 -11.45 -17.17
C TYR A 166 3.41 -9.93 -17.39
N MET A 167 3.76 -9.17 -16.34
CA MET A 167 3.93 -7.73 -16.43
C MET A 167 5.20 -7.33 -17.21
N THR A 168 6.29 -8.09 -17.12
CA THR A 168 7.52 -7.83 -17.86
C THR A 168 7.28 -7.98 -19.37
N ASP A 169 6.53 -9.00 -19.77
CA ASP A 169 6.23 -9.25 -21.18
C ASP A 169 5.27 -8.19 -21.76
N ALA A 170 4.32 -7.67 -20.97
CA ALA A 170 3.32 -6.71 -21.42
C ALA A 170 3.76 -5.25 -21.29
N TYR A 171 4.47 -4.87 -20.21
CA TYR A 171 4.71 -3.47 -19.85
C TYR A 171 6.17 -3.11 -19.58
N ARG A 172 7.13 -4.02 -19.75
CA ARG A 172 8.57 -3.82 -19.48
C ARG A 172 8.90 -3.41 -18.02
N TYR A 173 8.02 -3.67 -17.07
CA TYR A 173 8.28 -3.47 -15.64
C TYR A 173 8.73 -4.79 -15.03
N THR A 174 9.92 -4.79 -14.41
CA THR A 174 10.45 -5.94 -13.68
C THR A 174 10.02 -5.89 -12.22
N PHE A 175 8.99 -6.66 -11.87
CA PHE A 175 8.67 -6.94 -10.46
C PHE A 175 9.43 -8.19 -10.02
N SER A 176 10.22 -8.10 -8.95
CA SER A 176 10.96 -9.22 -8.40
C SER A 176 10.36 -9.64 -7.06
N GLY A 177 9.82 -10.86 -7.01
CA GLY A 177 9.33 -11.48 -5.77
C GLY A 177 10.44 -12.13 -4.92
N LYS A 178 11.72 -11.84 -5.19
CA LYS A 178 12.85 -12.42 -4.45
C LYS A 178 13.35 -11.59 -3.28
N ILE A 179 12.78 -10.42 -3.07
CA ILE A 179 13.23 -9.48 -2.03
C ILE A 179 12.51 -9.83 -0.73
N TRP A 180 13.27 -10.27 0.28
CA TRP A 180 12.77 -10.40 1.63
C TRP A 180 12.64 -9.02 2.27
N LEU A 181 11.44 -8.67 2.67
CA LEU A 181 11.17 -7.40 3.34
C LEU A 181 11.22 -7.59 4.85
N VAL A 182 11.65 -6.55 5.55
CA VAL A 182 11.65 -6.53 7.03
C VAL A 182 10.23 -6.68 7.59
N GLU A 183 9.23 -6.25 6.84
CA GLU A 183 7.80 -6.37 7.15
C GLU A 183 7.33 -7.82 7.26
N GLU A 184 8.00 -8.78 6.60
CA GLU A 184 7.65 -10.20 6.68
C GLU A 184 7.88 -10.77 8.08
N TRP A 185 8.87 -10.25 8.80
CA TRP A 185 9.08 -10.61 10.22
C TRP A 185 7.94 -10.12 11.10
N SER A 186 7.40 -8.94 10.81
CA SER A 186 6.24 -8.41 11.53
C SER A 186 4.99 -9.26 11.27
N LEU A 187 4.83 -9.78 10.05
CA LEU A 187 3.75 -10.70 9.70
C LEU A 187 3.89 -12.05 10.43
N LEU A 188 5.12 -12.59 10.59
CA LEU A 188 5.36 -13.79 11.38
C LEU A 188 4.91 -13.61 12.83
N ILE A 189 5.36 -12.52 13.45
CA ILE A 189 4.99 -12.19 14.84
C ILE A 189 3.47 -12.02 14.95
N GLY A 190 2.86 -11.29 14.00
CA GLY A 190 1.42 -11.11 13.94
C GLY A 190 0.64 -12.43 13.82
N ALA A 191 1.09 -13.33 12.94
CA ALA A 191 0.49 -14.64 12.76
C ALA A 191 0.58 -15.48 14.03
N LEU A 192 1.72 -15.50 14.72
CA LEU A 192 1.90 -16.22 15.98
C LEU A 192 1.01 -15.64 17.10
N ILE A 193 0.87 -14.32 17.18
CA ILE A 193 -0.02 -13.66 18.14
C ILE A 193 -1.48 -14.07 17.89
N ILE A 194 -1.91 -14.08 16.64
CA ILE A 194 -3.28 -14.50 16.28
C ILE A 194 -3.52 -15.96 16.63
N GLY A 195 -2.58 -16.85 16.28
CA GLY A 195 -2.64 -18.26 16.64
C GLY A 195 -2.70 -18.48 18.15
N PHE A 196 -1.89 -17.73 18.91
CA PHE A 196 -1.90 -17.76 20.36
C PHE A 196 -3.25 -17.31 20.94
N ILE A 197 -3.78 -16.17 20.50
CA ILE A 197 -5.07 -15.64 20.97
C ILE A 197 -6.20 -16.62 20.62
N ALA A 198 -6.22 -17.17 19.42
CA ALA A 198 -7.22 -18.13 18.98
C ALA A 198 -7.19 -19.43 19.81
N ALA A 199 -5.99 -19.83 20.29
CA ALA A 199 -5.82 -21.04 21.09
C ALA A 199 -6.15 -20.86 22.58
N ILE A 200 -6.17 -19.65 23.11
CA ILE A 200 -6.38 -19.38 24.57
C ILE A 200 -7.71 -19.96 25.05
N ILE A 201 -8.80 -19.69 24.34
CA ILE A 201 -10.14 -20.12 24.79
C ILE A 201 -10.30 -21.66 24.77
N PRO A 202 -9.92 -22.38 23.67
CA PRO A 202 -9.92 -23.84 23.68
C PRO A 202 -8.98 -24.43 24.73
N ALA A 203 -7.78 -23.87 24.90
CA ALA A 203 -6.83 -24.32 25.91
C ALA A 203 -7.40 -24.20 27.34
N PHE A 204 -8.07 -23.07 27.62
CA PHE A 204 -8.72 -22.88 28.92
C PHE A 204 -9.92 -23.82 29.13
N SER A 205 -10.64 -24.15 28.06
CA SER A 205 -11.70 -25.16 28.09
C SER A 205 -11.15 -26.55 28.45
N ALA A 206 -10.02 -26.94 27.87
CA ALA A 206 -9.34 -28.19 28.20
C ALA A 206 -8.84 -28.23 29.64
N TYR A 207 -8.29 -27.11 30.13
CA TYR A 207 -7.85 -26.99 31.54
C TYR A 207 -9.00 -27.24 32.53
N LYS A 208 -10.22 -26.79 32.24
CA LYS A 208 -11.41 -26.92 33.07
C LYS A 208 -12.15 -28.25 32.93
N THR A 209 -11.81 -29.11 31.97
CA THR A 209 -12.54 -30.36 31.71
C THR A 209 -12.43 -31.29 32.92
N ASP A 210 -13.59 -31.66 33.48
CA ASP A 210 -13.69 -32.53 34.63
C ASP A 210 -13.75 -34.00 34.21
N ILE A 211 -12.85 -34.83 34.78
CA ILE A 211 -12.66 -36.24 34.41
C ILE A 211 -13.91 -37.06 34.72
N SER A 212 -14.56 -36.74 35.84
CA SER A 212 -15.74 -37.51 36.34
C SER A 212 -16.94 -37.46 35.41
N ARG A 213 -17.14 -36.39 34.65
CA ARG A 213 -18.21 -36.24 33.67
C ARG A 213 -17.94 -36.89 32.31
N THR A 214 -16.67 -37.04 31.94
CA THR A 214 -16.27 -37.53 30.61
C THR A 214 -16.20 -39.07 30.55
N LEU A 215 -15.90 -39.71 31.68
CA LEU A 215 -15.81 -41.17 31.77
C LEU A 215 -17.17 -41.83 32.19
N GLY A 216 -18.17 -41.05 32.56
CA GLY A 216 -19.49 -41.52 33.00
C GLY A 216 -20.59 -41.50 31.92
N GLN A 217 -20.22 -41.14 30.64
CA GLN A 217 -21.07 -41.19 29.45
C GLN A 217 -20.60 -42.32 28.54
#